data_4d1bcab1270430cb32d1894f28b5b534
#
_entry.id   4d1bcab1270430cb32d1894f28b5b534
#
_cell.length_a   1.000
_cell.length_b   1.000
_cell.length_c   1.000
_cell.angle_alpha   90.00
_cell.angle_beta   90.00
_cell.angle_gamma   90.00
#
_symmetry.space_group_name_H-M   'P 1'
#
loop_
_entity.id
_entity.type
_entity.pdbx_description
1 polymer ?
#
loop_
_entity_poly.entity_id
_entity_poly.type
_entity_poly.pdbx_seq_one_letter_code
_entity_poly.pdbx_strand_id
1 'polypeptide(L)'
;MSTLLKRVKKLPKNFVWGAATAAYQVEGNTNLDGKGKIMWDDYLKSQGNFSPNPACDFYHRYPEDLKLAHNLGLNAVRISIAWTPIFP
;
A
#
# COMPACT_ATOMS: atom_id res chain seq x y z
N MET A 1 26.88 -13.78 10.54
CA MET A 1 26.32 -12.46 10.87
C MET A 1 27.24 -11.31 10.51
N SER A 2 28.48 -11.31 11.02
CA SER A 2 29.42 -10.20 10.76
C SER A 2 29.71 -9.98 9.27
N THR A 3 29.83 -11.06 8.49
CA THR A 3 30.08 -10.95 7.04
C THR A 3 28.91 -10.32 6.31
N LEU A 4 27.69 -10.68 6.67
CA LEU A 4 26.47 -10.11 6.07
C LEU A 4 26.34 -8.62 6.44
N LEU A 5 26.58 -8.26 7.69
CA LEU A 5 26.55 -6.87 8.14
C LEU A 5 27.60 -6.01 7.45
N LYS A 6 28.81 -6.55 7.22
CA LYS A 6 29.86 -5.85 6.47
C LYS A 6 29.44 -5.60 5.03
N ARG A 7 28.75 -6.56 4.39
CA ARG A 7 28.24 -6.37 3.01
C ARG A 7 27.16 -5.30 2.95
N VAL A 8 26.24 -5.26 3.93
CA VAL A 8 25.19 -4.24 4.01
C VAL A 8 25.80 -2.85 4.15
N LYS A 9 26.87 -2.70 4.94
CA LYS A 9 27.58 -1.42 5.12
C LYS A 9 28.24 -0.89 3.84
N LYS A 10 28.36 -1.71 2.79
CA LYS A 10 28.95 -1.31 1.50
C LYS A 10 27.95 -0.77 0.51
N LEU A 11 26.67 -0.67 0.86
CA LEU A 11 25.66 -0.09 -0.02
C LEU A 11 25.92 1.41 -0.19
N PRO A 12 25.66 1.96 -1.40
CA PRO A 12 25.83 3.39 -1.65
C PRO A 12 25.00 4.25 -0.69
N LYS A 13 25.50 5.45 -0.37
CA LYS A 13 24.77 6.37 0.53
C LYS A 13 23.44 6.83 -0.05
N ASN A 14 23.34 6.89 -1.38
CA ASN A 14 22.11 7.27 -2.08
C ASN A 14 21.22 6.06 -2.43
N PHE A 15 21.46 4.92 -1.80
CA PHE A 15 20.64 3.73 -2.02
C PHE A 15 19.18 3.99 -1.66
N VAL A 16 18.28 3.56 -2.54
CA VAL A 16 16.83 3.75 -2.33
C VAL A 16 16.28 2.60 -1.53
N TRP A 17 15.82 2.89 -0.32
CA TRP A 17 15.12 1.96 0.56
C TRP A 17 13.63 2.22 0.46
N GLY A 18 12.86 1.25 -0.01
CA GLY A 18 11.46 1.49 -0.26
C GLY A 18 10.59 0.28 -0.06
N ALA A 19 9.30 0.53 -0.13
CA ALA A 19 8.26 -0.49 -0.10
C ALA A 19 7.20 -0.16 -1.14
N ALA A 20 6.35 -1.13 -1.45
CA ALA A 20 5.29 -0.96 -2.43
C ALA A 20 3.95 -1.38 -1.84
N THR A 21 2.90 -0.65 -2.21
CA THR A 21 1.52 -1.01 -1.87
C THR A 21 0.68 -1.07 -3.13
N ALA A 22 -0.50 -1.68 -3.03
CA ALA A 22 -1.49 -1.69 -4.08
C ALA A 22 -2.80 -1.15 -3.53
N ALA A 23 -3.40 -0.18 -4.21
CA ALA A 23 -4.56 0.56 -3.72
C ALA A 23 -5.70 -0.35 -3.26
N TYR A 24 -6.11 -1.29 -4.10
CA TYR A 24 -7.22 -2.18 -3.77
C TYR A 24 -6.96 -3.05 -2.55
N GLN A 25 -5.70 -3.47 -2.35
CA GLN A 25 -5.34 -4.35 -1.25
C GLN A 25 -5.27 -3.64 0.10
N VAL A 26 -5.01 -2.34 0.13
CA VAL A 26 -4.72 -1.62 1.38
C VAL A 26 -5.72 -0.53 1.74
N GLU A 27 -6.36 0.10 0.75
CA GLU A 27 -7.18 1.29 1.00
C GLU A 27 -8.49 1.01 1.73
N GLY A 28 -9.18 -0.08 1.42
CA GLY A 28 -10.55 -0.28 1.86
C GLY A 28 -11.50 0.57 1.03
N ASN A 29 -12.39 1.26 1.65
CA ASN A 29 -13.30 2.26 1.07
C ASN A 29 -13.97 1.88 -0.27
N THR A 30 -14.27 0.60 -0.51
CA THR A 30 -14.78 0.18 -1.82
C THR A 30 -16.15 0.79 -2.16
N ASN A 31 -16.84 1.34 -1.19
CA ASN A 31 -18.16 1.96 -1.34
C ASN A 31 -18.27 3.33 -0.68
N LEU A 32 -17.14 4.00 -0.39
CA LEU A 32 -17.11 5.29 0.29
C LEU A 32 -16.86 6.43 -0.69
N ASP A 33 -17.34 7.63 -0.34
CA ASP A 33 -17.06 8.89 -1.05
C ASP A 33 -17.39 8.85 -2.55
N GLY A 34 -18.46 8.13 -2.91
CA GLY A 34 -18.91 8.05 -4.30
C GLY A 34 -18.05 7.20 -5.20
N LYS A 35 -17.16 6.38 -4.64
CA LYS A 35 -16.30 5.50 -5.41
C LYS A 35 -17.12 4.51 -6.24
N GLY A 36 -16.79 4.39 -7.53
CA GLY A 36 -17.40 3.39 -8.40
C GLY A 36 -16.83 1.99 -8.16
N LYS A 37 -17.55 0.98 -8.64
CA LYS A 37 -17.12 -0.41 -8.57
C LYS A 37 -16.03 -0.70 -9.59
N ILE A 38 -15.17 -1.65 -9.29
CA ILE A 38 -14.20 -2.22 -10.21
C ILE A 38 -14.44 -3.73 -10.36
N MET A 39 -13.77 -4.34 -11.33
CA MET A 39 -13.91 -5.77 -11.62
C MET A 39 -13.67 -6.64 -10.38
N TRP A 40 -12.69 -6.29 -9.55
CA TRP A 40 -12.36 -7.07 -8.36
C TRP A 40 -13.46 -7.07 -7.31
N ASP A 41 -14.26 -5.99 -7.21
CA ASP A 41 -15.37 -5.93 -6.25
C ASP A 41 -16.36 -7.07 -6.49
N ASP A 42 -16.79 -7.25 -7.74
CA ASP A 42 -17.77 -8.28 -8.09
C ASP A 42 -17.14 -9.68 -8.07
N TYR A 43 -15.92 -9.81 -8.59
CA TYR A 43 -15.23 -11.09 -8.65
C TYR A 43 -15.00 -11.67 -7.26
N LEU A 44 -14.45 -10.90 -6.35
CA LEU A 44 -14.16 -11.37 -4.99
C LEU A 44 -15.44 -11.63 -4.20
N LYS A 45 -16.46 -10.83 -4.40
CA LYS A 45 -17.77 -11.08 -3.80
C LYS A 45 -18.35 -12.40 -4.26
N SER A 46 -18.23 -12.73 -5.55
CA SER A 46 -18.71 -14.01 -6.10
C SER A 46 -17.95 -15.21 -5.53
N GLN A 47 -16.67 -15.04 -5.18
CA GLN A 47 -15.87 -16.10 -4.56
C GLN A 47 -16.17 -16.29 -3.06
N GLY A 48 -16.75 -15.29 -2.41
CA GLY A 48 -17.23 -15.37 -1.04
C GLY A 48 -16.19 -15.47 0.07
N ASN A 49 -14.91 -15.30 -0.23
CA ASN A 49 -13.84 -15.57 0.73
C ASN A 49 -12.87 -14.43 0.99
N PHE A 50 -13.16 -13.22 0.47
CA PHE A 50 -12.31 -12.05 0.71
C PHE A 50 -13.14 -10.77 0.66
N SER A 51 -12.85 -9.86 1.58
CA SER A 51 -13.40 -8.51 1.56
C SER A 51 -12.27 -7.49 1.62
N PRO A 52 -12.23 -6.49 0.71
CA PRO A 52 -11.23 -5.44 0.78
C PRO A 52 -11.57 -4.35 1.78
N ASN A 53 -12.65 -4.48 2.53
CA ASN A 53 -13.09 -3.51 3.53
C ASN A 53 -13.00 -4.11 4.94
N PRO A 54 -12.32 -3.46 5.89
CA PRO A 54 -11.54 -2.24 5.70
C PRO A 54 -10.12 -2.49 5.19
N ALA A 55 -9.69 -3.76 5.01
CA ALA A 55 -8.31 -4.14 4.69
C ALA A 55 -7.35 -3.50 5.69
N CYS A 56 -6.31 -2.78 5.23
CA CYS A 56 -5.44 -2.00 6.11
C CYS A 56 -5.99 -0.61 6.41
N ASP A 57 -7.14 -0.26 5.87
CA ASP A 57 -7.77 1.05 5.98
C ASP A 57 -6.82 2.20 5.61
N PHE A 58 -5.99 2.00 4.61
CA PHE A 58 -5.01 2.97 4.18
C PHE A 58 -5.67 4.26 3.71
N TYR A 59 -6.89 4.18 3.22
CA TYR A 59 -7.66 5.35 2.81
C TYR A 59 -7.76 6.40 3.92
N HIS A 60 -7.94 5.97 5.17
CA HIS A 60 -7.97 6.86 6.33
C HIS A 60 -6.64 6.98 7.04
N ARG A 61 -5.81 5.94 7.00
CA ARG A 61 -4.59 5.84 7.82
C ARG A 61 -3.30 6.21 7.10
N TYR A 62 -3.38 6.62 5.84
CA TYR A 62 -2.17 6.89 5.07
C TYR A 62 -1.21 7.90 5.73
N PRO A 63 -1.68 8.96 6.45
CA PRO A 63 -0.71 9.86 7.10
C PRO A 63 0.11 9.16 8.18
N GLU A 64 -0.52 8.31 8.99
CA GLU A 64 0.16 7.56 10.04
C GLU A 64 1.10 6.52 9.45
N ASP A 65 0.66 5.80 8.44
CA ASP A 65 1.41 4.73 7.81
C ASP A 65 2.64 5.28 7.08
N LEU A 66 2.52 6.39 6.38
CA LEU A 66 3.65 7.05 5.72
C LEU A 66 4.64 7.61 6.72
N LYS A 67 4.16 8.15 7.83
CA LYS A 67 5.03 8.63 8.91
C LYS A 67 5.80 7.48 9.54
N LEU A 68 5.16 6.34 9.75
CA LEU A 68 5.80 5.13 10.27
C LEU A 68 6.89 4.64 9.32
N ALA A 69 6.62 4.60 8.02
CA ALA A 69 7.59 4.23 7.00
C ALA A 69 8.81 5.15 7.04
N HIS A 70 8.59 6.46 7.13
CA HIS A 70 9.67 7.43 7.25
C HIS A 70 10.52 7.18 8.51
N ASN A 71 9.89 6.92 9.64
CA ASN A 71 10.58 6.67 10.91
C ASN A 71 11.38 5.37 10.87
N LEU A 72 10.99 4.40 10.03
CA LEU A 72 11.74 3.16 9.82
C LEU A 72 12.95 3.35 8.90
N GLY A 73 13.14 4.52 8.33
CA GLY A 73 14.27 4.82 7.46
C GLY A 73 14.00 4.62 5.98
N LEU A 74 12.75 4.38 5.57
CA LEU A 74 12.40 4.29 4.16
C LEU A 74 12.44 5.68 3.51
N ASN A 75 12.99 5.76 2.31
CA ASN A 75 13.08 7.00 1.55
C ASN A 75 12.30 6.94 0.23
N ALA A 76 11.56 5.87 0.00
CA ALA A 76 10.71 5.73 -1.18
C ALA A 76 9.53 4.83 -0.87
N VAL A 77 8.38 5.15 -1.45
CA VAL A 77 7.18 4.31 -1.41
C VAL A 77 6.57 4.29 -2.81
N ARG A 78 6.32 3.10 -3.33
CA ARG A 78 5.57 2.94 -4.57
C ARG A 78 4.10 2.71 -4.24
N ILE A 79 3.22 3.50 -4.83
CA ILE A 79 1.77 3.36 -4.67
C ILE A 79 1.14 3.08 -6.03
N SER A 80 -0.06 2.54 -6.02
CA SER A 80 -0.93 2.55 -7.19
C SER A 80 -2.06 3.54 -6.98
N ILE A 81 -2.54 4.14 -8.06
CA ILE A 81 -3.63 5.12 -8.02
C ILE A 81 -4.89 4.40 -8.47
N ALA A 82 -5.88 4.30 -7.60
CA ALA A 82 -7.17 3.74 -7.95
C ALA A 82 -7.93 4.71 -8.86
N TRP A 83 -8.51 4.17 -9.93
CA TRP A 83 -9.24 4.98 -10.90
C TRP A 83 -10.62 5.39 -10.41
N THR A 84 -11.35 4.46 -9.80
CA THR A 84 -12.76 4.65 -9.49
C THR A 84 -13.06 5.68 -8.39
N PRO A 85 -12.17 6.00 -7.43
CA PRO A 85 -12.37 7.14 -6.55
C PRO A 85 -12.32 8.49 -7.26
N ILE A 86 -11.58 8.56 -8.38
CA ILE A 86 -11.39 9.78 -9.16
C ILE A 86 -12.49 9.91 -10.23
N PHE A 87 -12.75 8.82 -10.92
CA PHE A 87 -13.76 8.73 -11.98
C PHE A 87 -14.72 7.57 -11.70
N PRO A 88 -15.74 7.79 -10.86
CA PRO A 88 -16.67 6.73 -10.45
C PRO A 88 -17.46 6.06 -11.60
#